data_0e9d78e08b0679ddd0550096414e9bc9
#
_entry.id   0e9d78e08b0679ddd0550096414e9bc9
#
_cell.length_a   1.000
_cell.length_b   1.000
_cell.length_c   1.000
_cell.angle_alpha   90.00
_cell.angle_beta   90.00
_cell.angle_gamma   90.00
#
_symmetry.space_group_name_H-M   'P 1'
#
loop_
_entity.id
_entity.type
_entity.pdbx_description
1 polymer ?
#
loop_
_entity_poly.entity_id
_entity_poly.type
_entity_poly.pdbx_seq_one_letter_code
_entity_poly.pdbx_strand_id
1 'polypeptide(L)'
;MNKKQKKMLIRILITIVLLVALNLVHLKGLVNLGLYLVTYLVIGYDILRKAGKGILNRRVFDENFLMAIATVGAFALAIYEQSGDYNEAIAVMLFYQIGELFQSYAVRKSRKNISDLMDIRPDYANIERDGKLEKVSPDEVAVGSIIIVQPGEKVPLDGIITEGNSTLNTSALTGESLPRDAKESDEIISGCININGVLKIRTTKEFGESTVSKILELVENSGARKSKSEKFISKFAKVYTPFVCYSALALAFLPPLIRMLLLHLTPDWDVWVYRALTFLVISCPCALVISVPLSFFAGIGGASKEGILIKGSNYLETLSETKFVVFDKTGTLTKGVFEVSAVHHSEIAEEKLIEYAALAECASSHPISKSLREAYGKEIDRNRVNDIEEISGEGVISKVDGSTVVAGNGKLMQRLNIPYHECRSAGSIVHMAIDGEYAGHIVISDIVKPNAEKAIKELKKAGITKTIMLTGDRKKAAEQVANSLNVDEVYCELLPADKVAKVEELLNAKSEKAKLAFVGDGINDAPVLTRADIGIAMGAMGSDAAIEAADIVLMDDNPLQIAKAIKISRKCLGIVYQNIVFALVIKFGCLFLGAVGLANMWLAIFADVGVMIIAVLNAIRALRVKDLQSI
;
A
#
# COMPACT_ATOMS: atom_id res chain seq x y z
N MET A 1 23.45 -11.18 -0.66
CA MET A 1 23.43 -11.93 -1.97
C MET A 1 23.09 -13.39 -1.71
N ASN A 2 22.20 -13.99 -2.53
CA ASN A 2 21.89 -15.41 -2.43
C ASN A 2 22.94 -16.27 -3.19
N LYS A 3 22.84 -17.63 -3.07
CA LYS A 3 23.78 -18.55 -3.74
C LYS A 3 23.84 -18.33 -5.28
N LYS A 4 22.71 -18.01 -5.92
CA LYS A 4 22.62 -17.76 -7.37
C LYS A 4 23.34 -16.47 -7.77
N GLN A 5 23.14 -15.37 -7.02
CA GLN A 5 23.81 -14.10 -7.26
C GLN A 5 25.33 -14.18 -7.04
N LYS A 6 25.77 -14.94 -6.00
CA LYS A 6 27.21 -15.18 -5.76
C LYS A 6 27.84 -15.94 -6.93
N LYS A 7 27.17 -16.99 -7.46
CA LYS A 7 27.67 -17.72 -8.64
C LYS A 7 27.77 -16.83 -9.87
N MET A 8 26.79 -15.96 -10.10
CA MET A 8 26.79 -15.01 -11.23
C MET A 8 27.94 -14.01 -11.08
N LEU A 9 28.15 -13.44 -9.89
CA LEU A 9 29.26 -12.54 -9.63
C LEU A 9 30.62 -13.21 -9.88
N ILE A 10 30.80 -14.44 -9.41
CA ILE A 10 32.06 -15.20 -9.63
C ILE A 10 32.31 -15.40 -11.13
N ARG A 11 31.27 -15.75 -11.91
CA ARG A 11 31.40 -15.90 -13.37
C ARG A 11 31.77 -14.59 -14.07
N ILE A 12 31.17 -13.48 -13.67
CA ILE A 12 31.49 -12.14 -14.17
C ILE A 12 32.99 -11.84 -13.89
N LEU A 13 33.45 -12.05 -12.65
CA LEU A 13 34.84 -11.80 -12.28
C LEU A 13 35.83 -12.69 -13.06
N ILE A 14 35.52 -13.99 -13.17
CA ILE A 14 36.35 -14.92 -13.98
C ILE A 14 36.44 -14.44 -15.43
N THR A 15 35.32 -14.05 -16.03
CA THR A 15 35.28 -13.58 -17.42
C THR A 15 36.09 -12.30 -17.62
N ILE A 16 36.01 -11.35 -16.67
CA ILE A 16 36.81 -10.12 -16.72
C ILE A 16 38.30 -10.46 -16.68
N VAL A 17 38.71 -11.33 -15.77
CA VAL A 17 40.13 -11.74 -15.65
C VAL A 17 40.61 -12.44 -16.92
N LEU A 18 39.78 -13.37 -17.49
CA LEU A 18 40.10 -14.04 -18.74
C LEU A 18 40.20 -13.08 -19.92
N LEU A 19 39.29 -12.11 -20.06
CA LEU A 19 39.33 -11.08 -21.09
C LEU A 19 40.60 -10.23 -21.01
N VAL A 20 40.91 -9.75 -19.80
CA VAL A 20 42.15 -8.97 -19.61
C VAL A 20 43.38 -9.80 -19.96
N ALA A 21 43.46 -11.05 -19.50
CA ALA A 21 44.56 -11.95 -19.82
C ALA A 21 44.71 -12.21 -21.32
N LEU A 22 43.60 -12.46 -22.03
CA LEU A 22 43.60 -12.70 -23.47
C LEU A 22 44.03 -11.47 -24.29
N ASN A 23 43.62 -10.27 -23.86
CA ASN A 23 44.05 -9.03 -24.52
C ASN A 23 45.53 -8.70 -24.27
N LEU A 24 46.14 -9.16 -23.17
CA LEU A 24 47.56 -8.94 -22.85
C LEU A 24 48.45 -9.94 -23.60
N VAL A 25 48.00 -11.18 -23.82
CA VAL A 25 48.84 -12.27 -24.34
C VAL A 25 48.96 -12.29 -25.86
N HIS A 26 48.07 -11.62 -26.62
CA HIS A 26 48.06 -11.49 -28.10
C HIS A 26 48.30 -12.81 -28.85
N LEU A 27 47.58 -13.88 -28.52
CA LEU A 27 47.65 -15.17 -29.19
C LEU A 27 47.05 -15.08 -30.60
N LYS A 28 47.54 -15.90 -31.56
CA LYS A 28 47.05 -15.93 -32.94
C LYS A 28 46.51 -17.31 -33.29
N GLY A 29 45.57 -17.34 -34.28
CA GLY A 29 45.04 -18.57 -34.87
C GLY A 29 44.00 -19.31 -34.04
N LEU A 30 43.88 -20.63 -34.23
CA LEU A 30 42.85 -21.46 -33.61
C LEU A 30 42.88 -21.50 -32.07
N VAL A 31 44.07 -21.34 -31.47
CA VAL A 31 44.19 -21.30 -30.01
C VAL A 31 43.54 -20.05 -29.44
N ASN A 32 43.70 -18.91 -30.09
CA ASN A 32 43.04 -17.66 -29.72
C ASN A 32 41.51 -17.80 -29.78
N LEU A 33 40.99 -18.31 -30.92
CA LEU A 33 39.58 -18.58 -31.12
C LEU A 33 39.03 -19.51 -30.01
N GLY A 34 39.73 -20.60 -29.69
CA GLY A 34 39.31 -21.56 -28.68
C GLY A 34 39.20 -20.94 -27.27
N LEU A 35 40.15 -20.10 -26.87
CA LEU A 35 40.17 -19.44 -25.59
C LEU A 35 39.05 -18.38 -25.45
N TYR A 36 38.80 -17.59 -26.52
CA TYR A 36 37.69 -16.65 -26.55
C TYR A 36 36.33 -17.38 -26.54
N LEU A 37 36.21 -18.51 -27.24
CA LEU A 37 35.01 -19.35 -27.22
C LEU A 37 34.73 -19.91 -25.82
N VAL A 38 35.75 -20.40 -25.10
CA VAL A 38 35.63 -20.85 -23.71
C VAL A 38 35.16 -19.69 -22.83
N THR A 39 35.78 -18.52 -22.96
CA THR A 39 35.40 -17.32 -22.18
C THR A 39 33.95 -16.91 -22.45
N TYR A 40 33.51 -16.94 -23.72
CA TYR A 40 32.13 -16.68 -24.13
C TYR A 40 31.15 -17.70 -23.52
N LEU A 41 31.50 -18.99 -23.53
CA LEU A 41 30.66 -20.02 -22.93
C LEU A 41 30.59 -19.91 -21.40
N VAL A 42 31.66 -19.53 -20.74
CA VAL A 42 31.66 -19.29 -19.27
C VAL A 42 30.63 -18.23 -18.90
N ILE A 43 30.57 -17.11 -19.61
CA ILE A 43 29.65 -16.02 -19.29
C ILE A 43 28.25 -16.26 -19.83
N GLY A 44 28.11 -16.87 -21.04
CA GLY A 44 26.86 -16.97 -21.80
C GLY A 44 26.07 -18.24 -21.61
N TYR A 45 26.64 -19.29 -20.99
CA TYR A 45 26.03 -20.63 -20.92
C TYR A 45 24.55 -20.63 -20.49
N ASP A 46 24.19 -19.89 -19.45
CA ASP A 46 22.82 -19.86 -18.93
C ASP A 46 21.84 -19.14 -19.87
N ILE A 47 22.28 -18.09 -20.55
CA ILE A 47 21.50 -17.35 -21.54
C ILE A 47 21.26 -18.21 -22.76
N LEU A 48 22.31 -18.83 -23.31
CA LEU A 48 22.23 -19.76 -24.45
C LEU A 48 21.29 -20.93 -24.12
N ARG A 49 21.39 -21.50 -22.92
CA ARG A 49 20.50 -22.58 -22.48
C ARG A 49 19.04 -22.09 -22.34
N LYS A 50 18.79 -20.89 -21.84
CA LYS A 50 17.44 -20.32 -21.75
C LYS A 50 16.87 -20.05 -23.14
N ALA A 51 17.65 -19.46 -24.04
CA ALA A 51 17.27 -19.22 -25.42
C ALA A 51 16.91 -20.53 -26.14
N GLY A 52 17.74 -21.57 -26.03
CA GLY A 52 17.47 -22.90 -26.60
C GLY A 52 16.19 -23.53 -26.03
N LYS A 53 15.95 -23.45 -24.73
CA LYS A 53 14.67 -23.89 -24.12
C LYS A 53 13.49 -23.05 -24.59
N GLY A 54 13.66 -21.73 -24.79
CA GLY A 54 12.65 -20.84 -25.35
C GLY A 54 12.21 -21.27 -26.73
N ILE A 55 13.15 -21.60 -27.61
CA ILE A 55 12.90 -22.10 -28.97
C ILE A 55 12.11 -23.40 -28.90
N LEU A 56 12.56 -24.38 -28.09
CA LEU A 56 11.90 -25.68 -27.93
C LEU A 56 10.46 -25.55 -27.42
N ASN A 57 10.19 -24.57 -26.54
CA ASN A 57 8.87 -24.30 -25.97
C ASN A 57 8.04 -23.30 -26.80
N ARG A 58 8.41 -23.03 -28.08
CA ARG A 58 7.73 -22.06 -28.96
C ARG A 58 7.62 -20.63 -28.41
N ARG A 59 8.51 -20.25 -27.52
CA ARG A 59 8.66 -18.86 -27.01
C ARG A 59 9.92 -18.25 -27.58
N VAL A 60 9.89 -18.00 -28.88
CA VAL A 60 11.10 -17.66 -29.68
C VAL A 60 11.50 -16.19 -29.47
N PHE A 61 10.55 -15.28 -29.18
CA PHE A 61 10.83 -13.84 -29.10
C PHE A 61 10.93 -13.36 -27.66
N ASP A 62 11.95 -13.84 -26.91
CA ASP A 62 12.29 -13.33 -25.61
C ASP A 62 13.65 -12.61 -25.58
N GLU A 63 13.96 -11.93 -24.50
CA GLU A 63 15.20 -11.18 -24.32
C GLU A 63 16.45 -12.07 -24.40
N ASN A 64 16.37 -13.31 -23.89
CA ASN A 64 17.50 -14.25 -23.94
C ASN A 64 17.79 -14.70 -25.37
N PHE A 65 16.75 -14.86 -26.20
CA PHE A 65 16.87 -15.20 -27.61
C PHE A 65 17.52 -14.07 -28.42
N LEU A 66 17.08 -12.80 -28.19
CA LEU A 66 17.69 -11.64 -28.86
C LEU A 66 19.17 -11.52 -28.52
N MET A 67 19.53 -11.65 -27.25
CA MET A 67 20.92 -11.57 -26.79
C MET A 67 21.76 -12.73 -27.32
N ALA A 68 21.21 -13.95 -27.37
CA ALA A 68 21.90 -15.11 -27.90
C ALA A 68 22.20 -14.94 -29.43
N ILE A 69 21.21 -14.52 -30.21
CA ILE A 69 21.40 -14.28 -31.67
C ILE A 69 22.42 -13.16 -31.90
N ALA A 70 22.29 -12.05 -31.17
CA ALA A 70 23.19 -10.91 -31.36
C ALA A 70 24.63 -11.27 -31.04
N THR A 71 24.89 -11.97 -29.93
CA THR A 71 26.24 -12.31 -29.49
C THR A 71 26.85 -13.48 -30.27
N VAL A 72 26.06 -14.52 -30.63
CA VAL A 72 26.52 -15.60 -31.50
C VAL A 72 26.79 -15.07 -32.93
N GLY A 73 25.92 -14.18 -33.42
CA GLY A 73 26.08 -13.52 -34.71
C GLY A 73 27.34 -12.65 -34.76
N ALA A 74 27.61 -11.85 -33.74
CA ALA A 74 28.82 -11.05 -33.64
C ALA A 74 30.08 -11.92 -33.58
N PHE A 75 30.02 -13.03 -32.86
CA PHE A 75 31.14 -13.98 -32.80
C PHE A 75 31.37 -14.66 -34.17
N ALA A 76 30.31 -15.05 -34.88
CA ALA A 76 30.37 -15.64 -36.22
C ALA A 76 30.89 -14.64 -37.25
N LEU A 77 30.49 -13.37 -37.17
CA LEU A 77 30.96 -12.30 -38.03
C LEU A 77 32.47 -12.07 -37.87
N ALA A 78 32.97 -12.02 -36.63
CA ALA A 78 34.40 -11.90 -36.35
C ALA A 78 35.23 -13.07 -36.87
N ILE A 79 34.66 -14.30 -36.93
CA ILE A 79 35.29 -15.46 -37.57
C ILE A 79 35.32 -15.28 -39.12
N TYR A 80 34.21 -14.83 -39.70
CA TYR A 80 34.08 -14.64 -41.16
C TYR A 80 35.04 -13.57 -41.68
N GLU A 81 35.14 -12.44 -40.98
CA GLU A 81 36.05 -11.35 -41.31
C GLU A 81 37.53 -11.64 -40.98
N GLN A 82 37.80 -12.75 -40.29
CA GLN A 82 39.13 -13.08 -39.76
C GLN A 82 39.77 -11.93 -38.93
N SER A 83 38.93 -11.06 -38.36
CA SER A 83 39.36 -9.89 -37.61
C SER A 83 40.10 -10.26 -36.31
N GLY A 84 39.78 -11.43 -35.76
CA GLY A 84 40.30 -11.87 -34.45
C GLY A 84 39.73 -11.09 -33.25
N ASP A 85 38.83 -10.15 -33.50
CA ASP A 85 38.22 -9.32 -32.47
C ASP A 85 36.92 -9.92 -31.94
N TYR A 86 37.05 -10.88 -31.03
CA TYR A 86 35.92 -11.52 -30.37
C TYR A 86 35.47 -10.78 -29.10
N ASN A 87 36.13 -9.65 -28.76
CA ASN A 87 35.89 -8.90 -27.55
C ASN A 87 34.47 -8.34 -27.47
N GLU A 88 33.94 -7.85 -28.60
CA GLU A 88 32.59 -7.24 -28.65
C GLU A 88 31.50 -8.22 -28.22
N ALA A 89 31.49 -9.45 -28.74
CA ALA A 89 30.50 -10.46 -28.40
C ALA A 89 30.54 -10.83 -26.91
N ILE A 90 31.75 -10.97 -26.34
CA ILE A 90 31.92 -11.29 -24.91
C ILE A 90 31.57 -10.09 -24.06
N ALA A 91 31.93 -8.85 -24.46
CA ALA A 91 31.60 -7.64 -23.75
C ALA A 91 30.07 -7.45 -23.64
N VAL A 92 29.34 -7.62 -24.74
CA VAL A 92 27.86 -7.57 -24.72
C VAL A 92 27.28 -8.55 -23.71
N MET A 93 27.72 -9.81 -23.75
CA MET A 93 27.25 -10.85 -22.83
C MET A 93 27.64 -10.56 -21.39
N LEU A 94 28.86 -10.03 -21.16
CA LEU A 94 29.35 -9.64 -19.84
C LEU A 94 28.52 -8.50 -19.23
N PHE A 95 28.31 -7.43 -20.00
CA PHE A 95 27.51 -6.29 -19.53
C PHE A 95 26.05 -6.67 -19.31
N TYR A 96 25.48 -7.53 -20.15
CA TYR A 96 24.15 -8.09 -19.94
C TYR A 96 24.07 -8.85 -18.61
N GLN A 97 25.05 -9.71 -18.30
CA GLN A 97 25.11 -10.43 -17.02
C GLN A 97 25.31 -9.50 -15.82
N ILE A 98 26.08 -8.42 -15.97
CA ILE A 98 26.20 -7.37 -14.95
C ILE A 98 24.83 -6.71 -14.70
N GLY A 99 24.11 -6.40 -15.78
CA GLY A 99 22.75 -5.85 -15.72
C GLY A 99 21.77 -6.79 -15.01
N GLU A 100 21.76 -8.08 -15.36
CA GLU A 100 20.94 -9.12 -14.71
C GLU A 100 21.29 -9.26 -13.21
N LEU A 101 22.56 -9.20 -12.85
CA LEU A 101 22.99 -9.24 -11.46
C LEU A 101 22.48 -8.01 -10.68
N PHE A 102 22.65 -6.81 -11.25
CA PHE A 102 22.19 -5.56 -10.67
C PHE A 102 20.66 -5.55 -10.49
N GLN A 103 19.94 -5.97 -11.53
CA GLN A 103 18.48 -6.15 -11.49
C GLN A 103 18.05 -7.08 -10.37
N SER A 104 18.62 -8.29 -10.34
CA SER A 104 18.32 -9.28 -9.30
C SER A 104 18.61 -8.77 -7.89
N TYR A 105 19.67 -7.97 -7.73
CA TYR A 105 20.01 -7.34 -6.47
C TYR A 105 19.02 -6.22 -6.10
N ALA A 106 18.69 -5.33 -7.04
CA ALA A 106 17.78 -4.20 -6.83
C ALA A 106 16.35 -4.66 -6.48
N VAL A 107 15.81 -5.63 -7.25
CA VAL A 107 14.50 -6.24 -6.99
C VAL A 107 14.47 -6.89 -5.62
N ARG A 108 15.54 -7.64 -5.28
CA ARG A 108 15.60 -8.27 -3.96
C ARG A 108 15.71 -7.25 -2.83
N LYS A 109 16.51 -6.19 -3.00
CA LYS A 109 16.64 -5.12 -1.98
C LYS A 109 15.32 -4.38 -1.81
N SER A 110 14.58 -4.10 -2.89
CA SER A 110 13.25 -3.51 -2.83
C SER A 110 12.25 -4.43 -2.11
N ARG A 111 12.25 -5.73 -2.46
CA ARG A 111 11.44 -6.72 -1.74
C ARG A 111 11.89 -6.90 -0.29
N LYS A 112 13.18 -6.82 0.00
CA LYS A 112 13.68 -6.91 1.37
C LYS A 112 13.32 -5.67 2.19
N ASN A 113 13.28 -4.47 1.63
CA ASN A 113 12.77 -3.29 2.32
C ASN A 113 11.26 -3.40 2.62
N ILE A 114 10.50 -4.17 1.83
CA ILE A 114 9.13 -4.59 2.14
C ILE A 114 9.16 -5.70 3.21
N SER A 115 10.13 -6.61 3.16
CA SER A 115 10.34 -7.68 4.15
C SER A 115 10.98 -7.19 5.47
N ASP A 116 11.63 -6.03 5.49
CA ASP A 116 12.06 -5.39 6.75
C ASP A 116 10.86 -4.76 7.50
N LEU A 117 9.71 -4.58 6.78
CA LEU A 117 8.38 -4.45 7.40
C LEU A 117 7.87 -5.79 7.92
N MET A 118 8.34 -6.91 7.39
CA MET A 118 8.11 -8.26 7.94
C MET A 118 8.91 -8.53 9.23
N ASP A 119 9.74 -7.61 9.66
CA ASP A 119 10.34 -7.66 11.01
C ASP A 119 9.30 -7.45 12.13
N ILE A 120 8.03 -7.20 11.74
CA ILE A 120 6.90 -7.29 12.68
C ILE A 120 6.52 -8.74 13.02
N ARG A 121 6.90 -9.74 12.20
CA ARG A 121 6.59 -11.14 12.51
C ARG A 121 7.30 -11.56 13.80
N PRO A 122 6.56 -12.07 14.78
CA PRO A 122 7.15 -12.66 15.99
C PRO A 122 7.81 -13.99 15.66
N ASP A 123 8.99 -14.23 16.23
CA ASP A 123 9.73 -15.49 16.01
C ASP A 123 9.22 -16.60 16.93
N TYR A 124 8.66 -16.27 18.09
CA TYR A 124 8.18 -17.20 19.11
C TYR A 124 7.09 -16.57 19.97
N ALA A 125 6.35 -17.42 20.66
CA ALA A 125 5.46 -17.08 21.78
C ALA A 125 5.95 -17.76 23.06
N ASN A 126 5.90 -17.07 24.21
CA ASN A 126 6.17 -17.68 25.50
C ASN A 126 4.85 -18.15 26.11
N ILE A 127 4.74 -19.44 26.42
CA ILE A 127 3.63 -20.04 27.16
C ILE A 127 4.14 -20.59 28.49
N GLU A 128 3.30 -20.58 29.51
CA GLU A 128 3.63 -21.17 30.80
C GLU A 128 3.16 -22.64 30.84
N ARG A 129 4.11 -23.56 30.97
CA ARG A 129 3.85 -25.01 31.21
C ARG A 129 4.60 -25.44 32.47
N ASP A 130 3.89 -26.02 33.40
CA ASP A 130 4.45 -26.53 34.67
C ASP A 130 5.28 -25.47 35.44
N GLY A 131 4.84 -24.18 35.41
CA GLY A 131 5.52 -23.09 36.09
C GLY A 131 6.82 -22.63 35.41
N LYS A 132 7.09 -23.07 34.18
CA LYS A 132 8.24 -22.63 33.38
C LYS A 132 7.79 -21.99 32.07
N LEU A 133 8.49 -20.93 31.67
CA LEU A 133 8.29 -20.30 30.36
C LEU A 133 8.93 -21.16 29.28
N GLU A 134 8.12 -21.63 28.35
CA GLU A 134 8.53 -22.37 27.17
C GLU A 134 8.32 -21.52 25.92
N LYS A 135 9.36 -21.47 25.05
CA LYS A 135 9.26 -20.79 23.74
C LYS A 135 8.74 -21.78 22.71
N VAL A 136 7.58 -21.45 22.15
CA VAL A 136 6.93 -22.25 21.10
C VAL A 136 6.76 -21.43 19.83
N SER A 137 6.51 -22.09 18.70
CA SER A 137 6.12 -21.39 17.48
C SER A 137 4.75 -20.72 17.70
N PRO A 138 4.55 -19.47 17.24
CA PRO A 138 3.23 -18.83 17.28
C PRO A 138 2.12 -19.67 16.61
N ASP A 139 2.48 -20.46 15.57
CA ASP A 139 1.56 -21.36 14.86
C ASP A 139 1.04 -22.53 15.74
N GLU A 140 1.71 -22.82 16.86
CA GLU A 140 1.34 -23.90 17.79
C GLU A 140 0.45 -23.44 18.94
N VAL A 141 0.19 -22.14 19.04
CA VAL A 141 -0.59 -21.55 20.14
C VAL A 141 -2.08 -21.56 19.77
N ALA A 142 -2.89 -22.29 20.53
CA ALA A 142 -4.33 -22.35 20.33
C ALA A 142 -5.04 -21.09 20.85
N VAL A 143 -6.22 -20.78 20.29
CA VAL A 143 -7.11 -19.72 20.78
C VAL A 143 -7.51 -20.00 22.24
N GLY A 144 -7.49 -18.95 23.08
CA GLY A 144 -7.77 -19.01 24.51
C GLY A 144 -6.56 -19.34 25.39
N SER A 145 -5.39 -19.66 24.79
CA SER A 145 -4.15 -19.85 25.54
C SER A 145 -3.66 -18.55 26.17
N ILE A 146 -2.95 -18.67 27.28
CA ILE A 146 -2.30 -17.51 27.93
C ILE A 146 -0.84 -17.47 27.49
N ILE A 147 -0.47 -16.38 26.84
CA ILE A 147 0.90 -16.08 26.46
C ILE A 147 1.49 -14.98 27.35
N ILE A 148 2.79 -15.02 27.55
CA ILE A 148 3.51 -14.03 28.38
C ILE A 148 4.45 -13.26 27.48
N VAL A 149 4.31 -11.92 27.52
CA VAL A 149 5.14 -11.00 26.71
C VAL A 149 5.98 -10.15 27.65
N GLN A 150 7.29 -10.33 27.59
CA GLN A 150 8.26 -9.60 28.41
C GLN A 150 8.61 -8.25 27.79
N PRO A 151 9.15 -7.29 28.56
CA PRO A 151 9.70 -6.05 28.03
C PRO A 151 10.72 -6.29 26.92
N GLY A 152 10.59 -5.57 25.80
CA GLY A 152 11.41 -5.72 24.59
C GLY A 152 10.93 -6.80 23.63
N GLU A 153 9.96 -7.64 23.98
CA GLU A 153 9.42 -8.68 23.10
C GLU A 153 8.27 -8.16 22.24
N LYS A 154 8.09 -8.79 21.08
CA LYS A 154 6.93 -8.56 20.22
C LYS A 154 5.75 -9.37 20.71
N VAL A 155 4.57 -8.80 20.66
CA VAL A 155 3.30 -9.51 20.92
C VAL A 155 3.08 -10.53 19.79
N PRO A 156 3.03 -11.84 20.11
CA PRO A 156 3.02 -12.86 19.06
C PRO A 156 1.64 -13.08 18.42
N LEU A 157 0.55 -12.93 19.17
CA LEU A 157 -0.82 -13.14 18.72
C LEU A 157 -1.74 -12.04 19.23
N ASP A 158 -2.86 -11.83 18.52
CA ASP A 158 -3.92 -10.95 18.96
C ASP A 158 -4.62 -11.53 20.21
N GLY A 159 -4.98 -10.69 21.16
CA GLY A 159 -5.60 -11.15 22.40
C GLY A 159 -6.11 -10.05 23.31
N ILE A 160 -6.47 -10.43 24.52
CA ILE A 160 -6.92 -9.51 25.59
C ILE A 160 -5.95 -9.64 26.76
N ILE A 161 -5.51 -8.51 27.30
CA ILE A 161 -4.63 -8.48 28.48
C ILE A 161 -5.42 -8.97 29.68
N THR A 162 -4.95 -10.05 30.31
CA THR A 162 -5.57 -10.62 31.52
C THR A 162 -4.87 -10.16 32.79
N GLU A 163 -3.60 -9.78 32.70
CA GLU A 163 -2.80 -9.33 33.83
C GLU A 163 -1.63 -8.45 33.36
N GLY A 164 -1.35 -7.38 34.06
CA GLY A 164 -0.23 -6.49 33.80
C GLY A 164 -0.61 -5.19 33.13
N ASN A 165 0.28 -4.20 33.28
CA ASN A 165 0.19 -2.90 32.62
C ASN A 165 1.52 -2.61 31.93
N SER A 166 1.47 -2.04 30.75
CA SER A 166 2.66 -1.66 30.00
C SER A 166 2.38 -0.54 29.02
N THR A 167 3.45 -0.08 28.37
CA THR A 167 3.39 0.82 27.23
C THR A 167 3.84 0.04 25.98
N LEU A 168 3.12 0.17 24.88
CA LEU A 168 3.34 -0.55 23.65
C LEU A 168 3.89 0.39 22.56
N ASN A 169 4.93 -0.04 21.88
CA ASN A 169 5.38 0.61 20.66
C ASN A 169 4.67 -0.02 19.47
N THR A 170 3.81 0.77 18.83
CA THR A 170 3.01 0.38 17.66
C THR A 170 3.60 0.90 16.35
N SER A 171 4.73 1.62 16.40
CA SER A 171 5.29 2.34 15.24
C SER A 171 5.58 1.47 14.02
N ALA A 172 5.90 0.19 14.22
CA ALA A 172 6.12 -0.76 13.13
C ALA A 172 4.84 -1.11 12.36
N LEU A 173 3.66 -0.97 13.01
CA LEU A 173 2.35 -1.26 12.43
C LEU A 173 1.67 0.02 11.91
N THR A 174 1.61 1.06 12.75
CA THR A 174 0.85 2.29 12.47
C THR A 174 1.68 3.40 11.84
N GLY A 175 3.01 3.34 11.95
CA GLY A 175 3.89 4.46 11.61
C GLY A 175 3.93 5.57 12.67
N GLU A 176 3.12 5.48 13.74
CA GLU A 176 3.11 6.46 14.83
C GLU A 176 4.26 6.23 15.80
N SER A 177 4.97 7.32 16.15
CA SER A 177 6.11 7.25 17.07
C SER A 177 5.69 7.33 18.56
N LEU A 178 4.44 7.67 18.85
CA LEU A 178 3.95 7.78 20.22
C LEU A 178 3.57 6.39 20.75
N PRO A 179 4.14 5.94 21.86
CA PRO A 179 3.76 4.70 22.51
C PRO A 179 2.31 4.78 23.05
N ARG A 180 1.62 3.64 23.04
CA ARG A 180 0.26 3.50 23.56
C ARG A 180 0.28 2.79 24.92
N ASP A 181 -0.39 3.32 25.90
CA ASP A 181 -0.59 2.63 27.19
C ASP A 181 -1.57 1.46 27.02
N ALA A 182 -1.28 0.37 27.70
CA ALA A 182 -2.05 -0.86 27.70
C ALA A 182 -2.21 -1.40 29.13
N LYS A 183 -3.43 -1.73 29.51
CA LYS A 183 -3.84 -2.20 30.82
C LYS A 183 -4.73 -3.43 30.74
N GLU A 184 -5.02 -4.01 31.89
CA GLU A 184 -5.91 -5.16 32.00
C GLU A 184 -7.27 -4.89 31.32
N SER A 185 -7.78 -5.90 30.62
CA SER A 185 -8.98 -5.90 29.77
C SER A 185 -8.86 -5.14 28.44
N ASP A 186 -7.72 -4.52 28.12
CA ASP A 186 -7.51 -3.92 26.80
C ASP A 186 -7.24 -5.00 25.75
N GLU A 187 -7.74 -4.75 24.53
CA GLU A 187 -7.37 -5.55 23.35
C GLU A 187 -5.98 -5.17 22.88
N ILE A 188 -5.18 -6.18 22.59
CA ILE A 188 -3.82 -6.08 22.07
C ILE A 188 -3.68 -6.83 20.74
N ILE A 189 -2.98 -6.23 19.82
CA ILE A 189 -2.72 -6.80 18.49
C ILE A 189 -1.30 -7.33 18.38
N SER A 190 -1.14 -8.38 17.60
CA SER A 190 0.17 -8.96 17.27
C SER A 190 1.07 -7.95 16.56
N GLY A 191 2.40 -8.06 16.77
CA GLY A 191 3.41 -7.20 16.15
C GLY A 191 3.75 -5.92 16.91
N CYS A 192 2.99 -5.52 17.93
CA CYS A 192 3.38 -4.46 18.87
C CYS A 192 4.61 -4.90 19.69
N ILE A 193 5.49 -3.97 20.05
CA ILE A 193 6.62 -4.24 20.95
C ILE A 193 6.26 -3.77 22.35
N ASN A 194 6.34 -4.68 23.30
CA ASN A 194 6.15 -4.39 24.71
C ASN A 194 7.36 -3.61 25.25
N ILE A 195 7.14 -2.46 25.93
CA ILE A 195 8.26 -1.60 26.38
C ILE A 195 8.63 -1.86 27.85
N ASN A 196 7.66 -1.84 28.78
CA ASN A 196 7.96 -1.74 30.20
C ASN A 196 7.59 -2.96 31.05
N GLY A 197 6.29 -3.28 31.13
CA GLY A 197 5.77 -4.30 32.05
C GLY A 197 5.70 -5.69 31.44
N VAL A 198 5.52 -6.71 32.25
CA VAL A 198 5.19 -8.07 31.77
C VAL A 198 3.67 -8.11 31.55
N LEU A 199 3.26 -8.60 30.39
CA LEU A 199 1.85 -8.74 30.03
C LEU A 199 1.49 -10.23 29.93
N LYS A 200 0.38 -10.65 30.56
CA LYS A 200 -0.28 -11.90 30.27
C LYS A 200 -1.47 -11.63 29.36
N ILE A 201 -1.51 -12.32 28.24
CA ILE A 201 -2.48 -12.09 27.18
C ILE A 201 -3.18 -13.39 26.88
N ARG A 202 -4.51 -13.37 26.89
CA ARG A 202 -5.33 -14.49 26.40
C ARG A 202 -5.55 -14.32 24.91
N THR A 203 -5.09 -15.28 24.13
CA THR A 203 -5.20 -15.25 22.67
C THR A 203 -6.65 -15.33 22.22
N THR A 204 -7.01 -14.49 21.22
CA THR A 204 -8.36 -14.45 20.63
C THR A 204 -8.41 -15.00 19.22
N LYS A 205 -7.25 -15.13 18.55
CA LYS A 205 -7.12 -15.62 17.19
C LYS A 205 -5.96 -16.60 17.06
N GLU A 206 -6.02 -17.49 16.08
CA GLU A 206 -4.87 -18.29 15.64
C GLU A 206 -3.85 -17.40 14.91
N PHE A 207 -2.58 -17.86 14.84
CA PHE A 207 -1.52 -17.05 14.22
C PHE A 207 -1.81 -16.69 12.77
N GLY A 208 -2.36 -17.62 11.96
CA GLY A 208 -2.75 -17.37 10.57
C GLY A 208 -3.82 -16.28 10.40
N GLU A 209 -4.68 -16.09 11.40
CA GLU A 209 -5.73 -15.07 11.43
C GLU A 209 -5.32 -13.80 12.18
N SER A 210 -4.12 -13.77 12.75
CA SER A 210 -3.60 -12.60 13.49
C SER A 210 -3.42 -11.38 12.60
N THR A 211 -3.49 -10.20 13.20
CA THR A 211 -3.30 -8.92 12.49
C THR A 211 -1.98 -8.88 11.73
N VAL A 212 -0.89 -9.35 12.33
CA VAL A 212 0.42 -9.45 11.66
C VAL A 212 0.36 -10.37 10.44
N SER A 213 -0.22 -11.56 10.55
CA SER A 213 -0.30 -12.50 9.42
C SER A 213 -1.08 -11.93 8.26
N LYS A 214 -2.20 -11.24 8.52
CA LYS A 214 -3.00 -10.58 7.49
C LYS A 214 -2.24 -9.43 6.82
N ILE A 215 -1.53 -8.61 7.59
CA ILE A 215 -0.68 -7.54 7.03
C ILE A 215 0.40 -8.13 6.12
N LEU A 216 1.07 -9.20 6.57
CA LEU A 216 2.10 -9.86 5.78
C LEU A 216 1.55 -10.44 4.48
N GLU A 217 0.39 -11.10 4.53
CA GLU A 217 -0.31 -11.64 3.36
C GLU A 217 -0.69 -10.53 2.37
N LEU A 218 -1.24 -9.41 2.84
CA LEU A 218 -1.57 -8.27 1.99
C LEU A 218 -0.34 -7.71 1.28
N VAL A 219 0.77 -7.59 1.99
CA VAL A 219 2.04 -7.08 1.44
C VAL A 219 2.64 -8.07 0.43
N GLU A 220 2.65 -9.38 0.72
CA GLU A 220 3.13 -10.41 -0.20
C GLU A 220 2.28 -10.49 -1.47
N ASN A 221 0.95 -10.45 -1.34
CA ASN A 221 0.01 -10.56 -2.44
C ASN A 221 -0.16 -9.27 -3.24
N SER A 222 0.36 -8.13 -2.75
CA SER A 222 0.28 -6.83 -3.44
C SER A 222 0.88 -6.83 -4.85
N GLY A 223 1.83 -7.72 -5.13
CA GLY A 223 2.43 -7.92 -6.46
C GLY A 223 1.56 -8.69 -7.45
N ALA A 224 0.47 -9.34 -7.02
CA ALA A 224 -0.38 -10.15 -7.89
C ALA A 224 -1.32 -9.30 -8.77
N ARG A 225 -1.75 -8.14 -8.28
CA ARG A 225 -2.69 -7.24 -8.98
C ARG A 225 -1.95 -6.16 -9.75
N LYS A 226 -1.65 -6.44 -11.02
CA LYS A 226 -0.88 -5.54 -11.91
C LYS A 226 -1.65 -4.29 -12.31
N SER A 227 -0.96 -3.15 -12.31
CA SER A 227 -1.43 -1.87 -12.81
C SER A 227 -1.70 -1.88 -14.33
N LYS A 228 -2.43 -0.86 -14.82
CA LYS A 228 -2.61 -0.66 -16.27
C LYS A 228 -1.26 -0.45 -16.95
N SER A 229 -0.37 0.32 -16.33
CA SER A 229 0.98 0.58 -16.83
C SER A 229 1.80 -0.71 -16.95
N GLU A 230 1.77 -1.62 -15.97
CA GLU A 230 2.45 -2.92 -16.06
C GLU A 230 1.84 -3.84 -17.12
N LYS A 231 0.50 -3.84 -17.24
CA LYS A 231 -0.20 -4.59 -18.31
C LYS A 231 0.16 -4.05 -19.69
N PHE A 232 0.24 -2.72 -19.83
CA PHE A 232 0.66 -2.07 -21.07
C PHE A 232 2.08 -2.47 -21.45
N ILE A 233 3.05 -2.38 -20.54
CA ILE A 233 4.44 -2.78 -20.82
C ILE A 233 4.52 -4.26 -21.21
N SER A 234 3.79 -5.13 -20.52
CA SER A 234 3.76 -6.56 -20.86
C SER A 234 3.17 -6.82 -22.26
N LYS A 235 2.13 -6.07 -22.65
CA LYS A 235 1.51 -6.15 -23.99
C LYS A 235 2.44 -5.54 -25.04
N PHE A 236 3.05 -4.39 -24.74
CA PHE A 236 4.01 -3.72 -25.61
C PHE A 236 5.18 -4.66 -25.95
N ALA A 237 5.81 -5.29 -24.95
CA ALA A 237 6.93 -6.19 -25.16
C ALA A 237 6.58 -7.36 -26.10
N LYS A 238 5.37 -7.93 -25.99
CA LYS A 238 4.90 -9.02 -26.87
C LYS A 238 4.78 -8.63 -28.35
N VAL A 239 4.47 -7.37 -28.64
CA VAL A 239 4.33 -6.88 -30.03
C VAL A 239 5.65 -6.31 -30.52
N TYR A 240 6.35 -5.60 -29.67
CA TYR A 240 7.59 -4.92 -29.97
C TYR A 240 8.72 -5.88 -30.35
N THR A 241 8.90 -6.98 -29.62
CA THR A 241 10.03 -7.91 -29.87
C THR A 241 9.98 -8.59 -31.21
N PRO A 242 8.83 -9.18 -31.68
CA PRO A 242 8.74 -9.68 -33.05
C PRO A 242 8.99 -8.61 -34.11
N PHE A 243 8.41 -7.41 -33.92
CA PHE A 243 8.60 -6.29 -34.85
C PHE A 243 10.08 -5.95 -35.04
N VAL A 244 10.82 -5.87 -33.94
CA VAL A 244 12.26 -5.60 -33.94
C VAL A 244 13.04 -6.72 -34.64
N CYS A 245 12.71 -7.99 -34.39
CA CYS A 245 13.38 -9.12 -35.03
C CYS A 245 13.20 -9.07 -36.57
N TYR A 246 11.97 -8.81 -37.05
CA TYR A 246 11.73 -8.66 -38.47
C TYR A 246 12.42 -7.42 -39.08
N SER A 247 12.47 -6.31 -38.32
CA SER A 247 13.20 -5.11 -38.76
C SER A 247 14.69 -5.35 -38.84
N ALA A 248 15.29 -6.10 -37.91
CA ALA A 248 16.69 -6.49 -37.96
C ALA A 248 16.99 -7.41 -39.16
N LEU A 249 16.12 -8.39 -39.42
CA LEU A 249 16.23 -9.24 -40.62
C LEU A 249 16.14 -8.39 -41.88
N ALA A 250 15.19 -7.48 -41.97
CA ALA A 250 15.07 -6.57 -43.10
C ALA A 250 16.34 -5.72 -43.27
N LEU A 251 16.90 -5.19 -42.17
CA LEU A 251 18.15 -4.42 -42.19
C LEU A 251 19.35 -5.24 -42.62
N ALA A 252 19.41 -6.53 -42.26
CA ALA A 252 20.49 -7.41 -42.66
C ALA A 252 20.46 -7.78 -44.16
N PHE A 253 19.26 -7.92 -44.76
CA PHE A 253 19.11 -8.48 -46.11
C PHE A 253 18.71 -7.45 -47.18
N LEU A 254 17.77 -6.52 -46.89
CA LEU A 254 17.25 -5.60 -47.90
C LEU A 254 18.31 -4.64 -48.45
N PRO A 255 19.11 -3.94 -47.63
CA PRO A 255 20.09 -3.01 -48.21
C PRO A 255 21.18 -3.68 -49.02
N PRO A 256 21.79 -4.84 -48.62
CA PRO A 256 22.72 -5.57 -49.49
C PRO A 256 22.10 -5.98 -50.82
N LEU A 257 20.86 -6.49 -50.79
CA LEU A 257 20.15 -6.90 -52.01
C LEU A 257 19.86 -5.70 -52.93
N ILE A 258 19.43 -4.58 -52.41
CA ILE A 258 19.19 -3.33 -53.17
C ILE A 258 20.51 -2.84 -53.78
N ARG A 259 21.61 -2.84 -53.02
CA ARG A 259 22.94 -2.47 -53.53
C ARG A 259 23.39 -3.36 -54.66
N MET A 260 23.20 -4.67 -54.51
CA MET A 260 23.60 -5.65 -55.53
C MET A 260 22.69 -5.60 -56.78
N LEU A 261 21.36 -5.61 -56.61
CA LEU A 261 20.40 -5.78 -57.70
C LEU A 261 20.01 -4.47 -58.41
N LEU A 262 19.89 -3.37 -57.68
CA LEU A 262 19.43 -2.08 -58.20
C LEU A 262 20.57 -1.10 -58.45
N LEU A 263 21.57 -1.06 -57.56
CA LEU A 263 22.65 -0.10 -57.65
C LEU A 263 23.92 -0.67 -58.26
N HIS A 264 23.98 -1.99 -58.48
CA HIS A 264 25.15 -2.71 -59.00
C HIS A 264 26.46 -2.42 -58.23
N LEU A 265 26.32 -2.21 -56.92
CA LEU A 265 27.41 -1.96 -55.96
C LEU A 265 27.75 -3.23 -55.18
N THR A 266 28.90 -3.23 -54.50
CA THR A 266 29.25 -4.29 -53.54
C THR A 266 28.17 -4.40 -52.47
N PRO A 267 27.72 -5.60 -52.13
CA PRO A 267 26.61 -5.79 -51.18
C PRO A 267 26.96 -5.44 -49.72
N ASP A 268 28.24 -5.46 -49.34
CA ASP A 268 28.79 -5.17 -48.01
C ASP A 268 27.99 -5.87 -46.88
N TRP A 269 27.83 -7.20 -47.02
CA TRP A 269 27.04 -8.03 -46.10
C TRP A 269 27.49 -7.91 -44.63
N ASP A 270 28.80 -7.88 -44.42
CA ASP A 270 29.46 -7.72 -43.12
C ASP A 270 28.95 -6.47 -42.38
N VAL A 271 28.96 -5.33 -43.06
CA VAL A 271 28.49 -4.03 -42.50
C VAL A 271 27.00 -4.09 -42.15
N TRP A 272 26.16 -4.63 -43.00
CA TRP A 272 24.72 -4.63 -42.75
C TRP A 272 24.31 -5.69 -41.72
N VAL A 273 24.99 -6.83 -41.68
CA VAL A 273 24.81 -7.82 -40.62
C VAL A 273 25.26 -7.25 -39.28
N TYR A 274 26.40 -6.57 -39.19
CA TYR A 274 26.86 -5.89 -37.98
C TYR A 274 25.83 -4.86 -37.48
N ARG A 275 25.28 -4.02 -38.36
CA ARG A 275 24.23 -3.06 -38.04
C ARG A 275 22.98 -3.74 -37.51
N ALA A 276 22.54 -4.84 -38.13
CA ALA A 276 21.38 -5.60 -37.68
C ALA A 276 21.60 -6.24 -36.30
N LEU A 277 22.79 -6.78 -36.04
CA LEU A 277 23.14 -7.32 -34.72
C LEU A 277 23.19 -6.22 -33.65
N THR A 278 23.79 -5.07 -33.93
CA THR A 278 23.79 -3.89 -33.08
C THR A 278 22.37 -3.40 -32.80
N PHE A 279 21.53 -3.35 -33.83
CA PHE A 279 20.11 -2.99 -33.71
C PHE A 279 19.34 -3.95 -32.78
N LEU A 280 19.62 -5.28 -32.86
CA LEU A 280 19.03 -6.27 -31.95
C LEU A 280 19.44 -6.03 -30.50
N VAL A 281 20.71 -5.74 -30.20
CA VAL A 281 21.19 -5.46 -28.85
C VAL A 281 20.50 -4.20 -28.27
N ILE A 282 20.42 -3.11 -29.04
CA ILE A 282 19.75 -1.87 -28.62
C ILE A 282 18.28 -2.13 -28.31
N SER A 283 17.64 -3.07 -28.98
CA SER A 283 16.19 -3.24 -28.96
C SER A 283 15.60 -3.86 -27.68
N CYS A 284 16.41 -4.46 -26.78
CA CYS A 284 15.87 -5.07 -25.57
C CYS A 284 15.09 -4.05 -24.71
N PRO A 285 13.80 -4.25 -24.40
CA PRO A 285 13.03 -3.33 -23.57
C PRO A 285 13.31 -3.50 -22.06
N CYS A 286 14.53 -3.95 -21.68
CA CYS A 286 14.90 -4.37 -20.32
C CYS A 286 14.65 -3.27 -19.28
N ALA A 287 15.00 -2.02 -19.61
CA ALA A 287 14.81 -0.88 -18.72
C ALA A 287 13.33 -0.67 -18.33
N LEU A 288 12.39 -0.85 -19.29
CA LEU A 288 10.95 -0.69 -19.07
C LEU A 288 10.36 -1.84 -18.25
N VAL A 289 10.68 -3.07 -18.68
CA VAL A 289 10.13 -4.30 -18.07
C VAL A 289 10.51 -4.41 -16.60
N ILE A 290 11.64 -3.83 -16.20
CA ILE A 290 12.18 -3.90 -14.85
C ILE A 290 11.80 -2.69 -14.01
N SER A 291 12.03 -1.48 -14.52
CA SER A 291 11.91 -0.26 -13.72
C SER A 291 10.46 0.06 -13.35
N VAL A 292 9.49 -0.28 -14.21
CA VAL A 292 8.08 0.02 -13.96
C VAL A 292 7.53 -0.80 -12.78
N PRO A 293 7.59 -2.14 -12.77
CA PRO A 293 7.18 -2.91 -11.59
C PRO A 293 7.98 -2.53 -10.34
N LEU A 294 9.28 -2.30 -10.48
CA LEU A 294 10.13 -1.91 -9.35
C LEU A 294 9.69 -0.56 -8.73
N SER A 295 9.27 0.41 -9.56
CA SER A 295 8.74 1.69 -9.07
C SER A 295 7.46 1.49 -8.26
N PHE A 296 6.54 0.63 -8.71
CA PHE A 296 5.33 0.31 -7.96
C PHE A 296 5.63 -0.41 -6.65
N PHE A 297 6.52 -1.41 -6.68
CA PHE A 297 6.95 -2.08 -5.45
C PHE A 297 7.61 -1.12 -4.46
N ALA A 298 8.43 -0.20 -4.96
CA ALA A 298 9.04 0.83 -4.13
C ALA A 298 8.00 1.80 -3.55
N GLY A 299 7.00 2.19 -4.34
CA GLY A 299 5.89 3.04 -3.90
C GLY A 299 5.03 2.38 -2.81
N ILE A 300 4.64 1.11 -3.02
CA ILE A 300 3.89 0.31 -2.03
C ILE A 300 4.71 0.15 -0.74
N GLY A 301 6.01 -0.21 -0.86
CA GLY A 301 6.88 -0.34 0.30
C GLY A 301 7.13 0.99 1.03
N GLY A 302 7.15 2.11 0.31
CA GLY A 302 7.21 3.45 0.91
C GLY A 302 5.93 3.82 1.66
N ALA A 303 4.76 3.51 1.10
CA ALA A 303 3.46 3.72 1.72
C ALA A 303 3.29 2.86 3.00
N SER A 304 3.67 1.60 2.92
CA SER A 304 3.58 0.66 4.04
C SER A 304 4.41 1.10 5.25
N LYS A 305 5.59 1.73 5.05
CA LYS A 305 6.40 2.31 6.14
C LYS A 305 5.71 3.46 6.89
N GLU A 306 4.72 4.06 6.27
CA GLU A 306 3.91 5.13 6.84
C GLU A 306 2.55 4.62 7.34
N GLY A 307 2.41 3.30 7.54
CA GLY A 307 1.15 2.68 7.99
C GLY A 307 0.04 2.65 6.92
N ILE A 308 0.37 2.80 5.64
CA ILE A 308 -0.58 2.80 4.53
C ILE A 308 -0.38 1.52 3.73
N LEU A 309 -1.28 0.55 3.88
CA LEU A 309 -1.23 -0.73 3.18
C LEU A 309 -2.01 -0.66 1.87
N ILE A 310 -1.33 -0.88 0.75
CA ILE A 310 -1.93 -0.87 -0.59
C ILE A 310 -1.90 -2.28 -1.16
N LYS A 311 -3.07 -2.85 -1.47
CA LYS A 311 -3.23 -4.25 -1.89
C LYS A 311 -2.74 -4.57 -3.31
N GLY A 312 -2.29 -3.59 -4.07
CA GLY A 312 -1.78 -3.82 -5.42
C GLY A 312 -1.35 -2.57 -6.17
N SER A 313 -0.52 -2.76 -7.21
CA SER A 313 -0.05 -1.65 -8.05
C SER A 313 -1.18 -0.98 -8.83
N ASN A 314 -2.24 -1.71 -9.18
CA ASN A 314 -3.43 -1.16 -9.80
C ASN A 314 -4.14 -0.14 -8.90
N TYR A 315 -4.19 -0.38 -7.59
CA TYR A 315 -4.82 0.54 -6.63
C TYR A 315 -3.97 1.79 -6.42
N LEU A 316 -2.65 1.65 -6.40
CA LEU A 316 -1.74 2.79 -6.35
C LEU A 316 -1.89 3.68 -7.59
N GLU A 317 -2.05 3.09 -8.78
CA GLU A 317 -2.33 3.83 -10.02
C GLU A 317 -3.70 4.53 -9.95
N THR A 318 -4.77 3.83 -9.55
CA THR A 318 -6.13 4.39 -9.39
C THR A 318 -6.15 5.53 -8.38
N LEU A 319 -5.47 5.37 -7.23
CA LEU A 319 -5.38 6.41 -6.21
C LEU A 319 -4.71 7.69 -6.73
N SER A 320 -3.71 7.57 -7.60
CA SER A 320 -3.06 8.73 -8.22
C SER A 320 -3.98 9.53 -9.13
N GLU A 321 -4.95 8.86 -9.77
CA GLU A 321 -5.96 9.44 -10.65
C GLU A 321 -7.20 9.97 -9.89
N THR A 322 -7.26 9.77 -8.56
CA THR A 322 -8.41 10.17 -7.73
C THR A 322 -8.62 11.68 -7.75
N LYS A 323 -9.87 12.08 -8.00
CA LYS A 323 -10.36 13.45 -8.02
C LYS A 323 -11.54 13.70 -7.09
N PHE A 324 -12.26 12.66 -6.72
CA PHE A 324 -13.41 12.69 -5.83
C PHE A 324 -13.10 11.85 -4.61
N VAL A 325 -13.30 12.40 -3.41
CA VAL A 325 -13.17 11.64 -2.16
C VAL A 325 -14.50 11.73 -1.40
N VAL A 326 -15.09 10.59 -1.18
CA VAL A 326 -16.35 10.43 -0.46
C VAL A 326 -16.03 9.83 0.90
N PHE A 327 -16.50 10.45 1.96
CA PHE A 327 -16.29 10.02 3.33
C PHE A 327 -17.58 9.50 3.95
N ASP A 328 -17.52 8.42 4.68
CA ASP A 328 -18.47 8.22 5.75
C ASP A 328 -18.20 9.24 6.87
N LYS A 329 -19.22 9.60 7.65
CA LYS A 329 -19.04 10.52 8.77
C LYS A 329 -18.48 9.78 10.00
N THR A 330 -19.24 8.78 10.47
CA THR A 330 -19.04 8.14 11.77
C THR A 330 -17.84 7.18 11.73
N GLY A 331 -16.93 7.28 12.71
CA GLY A 331 -15.71 6.47 12.72
C GLY A 331 -14.65 6.88 11.70
N THR A 332 -14.98 7.74 10.73
CA THR A 332 -14.08 8.19 9.65
C THR A 332 -13.62 9.63 9.83
N LEU A 333 -14.52 10.60 9.76
CA LEU A 333 -14.22 12.01 10.05
C LEU A 333 -14.44 12.35 11.53
N THR A 334 -15.20 11.52 12.22
CA THR A 334 -15.46 11.58 13.65
C THR A 334 -14.89 10.34 14.33
N LYS A 335 -14.79 10.38 15.67
CA LYS A 335 -14.24 9.26 16.46
C LYS A 335 -15.19 8.07 16.58
N GLY A 336 -16.48 8.22 16.23
CA GLY A 336 -17.52 7.22 16.48
C GLY A 336 -17.83 7.07 17.97
N VAL A 337 -17.33 7.97 18.80
CA VAL A 337 -17.59 8.02 20.24
C VAL A 337 -18.45 9.22 20.52
N PHE A 338 -19.55 8.97 21.22
CA PHE A 338 -20.44 10.02 21.65
C PHE A 338 -19.94 10.60 22.97
N GLU A 339 -19.79 11.92 23.05
CA GLU A 339 -19.43 12.61 24.29
C GLU A 339 -20.43 13.72 24.57
N VAL A 340 -20.55 14.06 25.87
CA VAL A 340 -21.31 15.22 26.29
C VAL A 340 -20.62 16.48 25.79
N SER A 341 -21.26 17.16 24.83
CA SER A 341 -20.70 18.36 24.18
C SER A 341 -21.16 19.67 24.84
N ALA A 342 -22.31 19.69 25.44
CA ALA A 342 -22.85 20.85 26.13
C ALA A 342 -23.98 20.48 27.11
N VAL A 343 -24.20 21.33 28.11
CA VAL A 343 -25.38 21.32 28.99
C VAL A 343 -26.06 22.66 28.81
N HIS A 344 -27.37 22.65 28.58
CA HIS A 344 -28.14 23.88 28.36
C HIS A 344 -29.36 23.94 29.24
N HIS A 345 -29.79 25.16 29.59
CA HIS A 345 -30.97 25.44 30.39
C HIS A 345 -31.01 24.65 31.72
N SER A 346 -29.85 24.46 32.32
CA SER A 346 -29.75 23.77 33.61
C SER A 346 -30.14 24.71 34.75
N GLU A 347 -31.11 24.29 35.55
CA GLU A 347 -31.51 24.98 36.77
C GLU A 347 -30.69 24.54 37.98
N ILE A 348 -29.90 23.46 37.81
CA ILE A 348 -28.97 22.93 38.80
C ILE A 348 -27.53 22.98 38.23
N ALA A 349 -26.53 22.79 39.12
CA ALA A 349 -25.14 22.72 38.65
C ALA A 349 -24.98 21.64 37.54
N GLU A 350 -24.27 21.99 36.48
CA GLU A 350 -24.08 21.09 35.33
C GLU A 350 -23.52 19.72 35.73
N GLU A 351 -22.55 19.70 36.63
CA GLU A 351 -21.96 18.47 37.19
C GLU A 351 -23.03 17.58 37.88
N LYS A 352 -24.00 18.20 38.57
CA LYS A 352 -25.08 17.47 39.22
C LYS A 352 -26.13 16.96 38.24
N LEU A 353 -26.35 17.69 37.12
CA LEU A 353 -27.24 17.23 36.06
C LEU A 353 -26.64 16.02 35.36
N ILE A 354 -25.33 16.04 35.08
CA ILE A 354 -24.58 14.91 34.49
C ILE A 354 -24.59 13.72 35.46
N GLU A 355 -24.37 13.94 36.77
CA GLU A 355 -24.45 12.90 37.80
C GLU A 355 -25.80 12.19 37.78
N TYR A 356 -26.88 12.94 37.83
CA TYR A 356 -28.24 12.38 37.82
C TYR A 356 -28.56 11.65 36.53
N ALA A 357 -28.10 12.18 35.38
CA ALA A 357 -28.25 11.50 34.11
C ALA A 357 -27.49 10.17 34.06
N ALA A 358 -26.23 10.15 34.53
CA ALA A 358 -25.40 8.96 34.59
C ALA A 358 -25.95 7.88 35.53
N LEU A 359 -26.49 8.31 36.69
CA LEU A 359 -27.14 7.41 37.62
C LEU A 359 -28.46 6.86 37.08
N ALA A 360 -29.34 7.70 36.49
CA ALA A 360 -30.58 7.28 35.88
C ALA A 360 -30.39 6.24 34.78
N GLU A 361 -29.38 6.44 33.96
CA GLU A 361 -29.03 5.58 32.78
C GLU A 361 -28.04 4.45 33.16
N CYS A 362 -27.81 4.16 34.46
CA CYS A 362 -26.77 3.22 34.87
C CYS A 362 -27.00 1.76 34.43
N ALA A 363 -28.23 1.36 34.19
CA ALA A 363 -28.60 0.02 33.77
C ALA A 363 -28.71 -0.14 32.26
N SER A 364 -28.80 0.95 31.52
CA SER A 364 -28.93 0.91 30.05
C SER A 364 -27.59 0.61 29.35
N SER A 365 -27.63 -0.21 28.31
CA SER A 365 -26.48 -0.51 27.44
C SER A 365 -26.38 0.44 26.24
N HIS A 366 -27.25 1.43 26.15
CA HIS A 366 -27.30 2.36 25.03
C HIS A 366 -26.00 3.21 24.95
N PRO A 367 -25.46 3.52 23.75
CA PRO A 367 -24.25 4.35 23.59
C PRO A 367 -24.33 5.72 24.31
N ILE A 368 -25.52 6.35 24.31
CA ILE A 368 -25.79 7.60 25.04
C ILE A 368 -25.57 7.42 26.54
N SER A 369 -26.03 6.33 27.10
CA SER A 369 -25.89 6.02 28.54
C SER A 369 -24.43 5.82 28.91
N LYS A 370 -23.65 5.21 28.00
CA LYS A 370 -22.18 5.07 28.17
C LYS A 370 -21.51 6.45 28.22
N SER A 371 -21.89 7.34 27.30
CA SER A 371 -21.34 8.70 27.23
C SER A 371 -21.63 9.52 28.46
N LEU A 372 -22.83 9.38 29.05
CA LEU A 372 -23.20 10.05 30.29
C LEU A 372 -22.38 9.54 31.48
N ARG A 373 -22.17 8.21 31.56
CA ARG A 373 -21.32 7.61 32.60
C ARG A 373 -19.86 8.03 32.47
N GLU A 374 -19.33 8.10 31.27
CA GLU A 374 -17.97 8.58 31.01
C GLU A 374 -17.80 10.06 31.36
N ALA A 375 -18.79 10.89 31.03
CA ALA A 375 -18.78 12.30 31.40
C ALA A 375 -18.84 12.52 32.93
N TYR A 376 -19.56 11.67 33.67
CA TYR A 376 -19.58 11.68 35.11
C TYR A 376 -18.21 11.33 35.72
N GLY A 377 -17.47 10.40 35.09
CA GLY A 377 -16.07 10.09 35.44
C GLY A 377 -15.82 9.49 36.84
N LYS A 378 -16.89 9.12 37.56
CA LYS A 378 -16.81 8.49 38.88
C LYS A 378 -17.51 7.13 38.85
N GLU A 379 -17.19 6.29 39.82
CA GLU A 379 -17.85 5.00 39.98
C GLU A 379 -19.34 5.19 40.28
N ILE A 380 -20.19 4.42 39.61
CA ILE A 380 -21.65 4.49 39.75
C ILE A 380 -22.06 3.70 41.00
N ASP A 381 -22.50 4.39 42.05
CA ASP A 381 -23.12 3.75 43.23
C ASP A 381 -24.59 3.36 42.94
N ARG A 382 -24.78 2.11 42.60
CA ARG A 382 -26.11 1.55 42.26
C ARG A 382 -27.09 1.56 43.44
N ASN A 383 -26.63 1.69 44.71
CA ASN A 383 -27.50 1.76 45.86
C ASN A 383 -28.29 3.08 45.92
N ARG A 384 -27.85 4.09 45.19
CA ARG A 384 -28.53 5.38 45.05
C ARG A 384 -29.68 5.36 44.08
N VAL A 385 -29.82 4.28 43.29
CA VAL A 385 -30.79 4.19 42.18
C VAL A 385 -31.78 3.06 42.41
N ASN A 386 -33.07 3.39 42.37
CA ASN A 386 -34.16 2.45 42.51
C ASN A 386 -35.20 2.66 41.38
N ASP A 387 -36.12 1.71 41.23
CA ASP A 387 -37.30 1.81 40.35
C ASP A 387 -36.95 2.25 38.91
N ILE A 388 -35.99 1.57 38.27
CA ILE A 388 -35.57 1.90 36.89
C ILE A 388 -36.60 1.35 35.92
N GLU A 389 -37.22 2.22 35.11
CA GLU A 389 -38.12 1.90 34.03
C GLU A 389 -37.55 2.43 32.70
N GLU A 390 -37.16 1.55 31.82
CA GLU A 390 -36.69 1.92 30.46
C GLU A 390 -37.84 1.91 29.48
N ILE A 391 -38.10 3.03 28.83
CA ILE A 391 -39.15 3.21 27.84
C ILE A 391 -38.49 3.21 26.45
N SER A 392 -38.67 2.12 25.73
CA SER A 392 -38.03 1.87 24.44
C SER A 392 -38.20 3.02 23.46
N GLY A 393 -37.10 3.60 22.99
CA GLY A 393 -37.08 4.71 22.03
C GLY A 393 -37.46 6.08 22.60
N GLU A 394 -37.71 6.19 23.93
CA GLU A 394 -38.07 7.45 24.57
C GLU A 394 -37.08 7.86 25.66
N GLY A 395 -36.63 6.96 26.55
CA GLY A 395 -35.68 7.23 27.63
C GLY A 395 -35.90 6.38 28.86
N VAL A 396 -35.41 6.86 30.01
CA VAL A 396 -35.43 6.15 31.31
C VAL A 396 -36.08 7.02 32.38
N ILE A 397 -36.87 6.40 33.25
CA ILE A 397 -37.40 6.97 34.50
C ILE A 397 -36.80 6.16 35.65
N SER A 398 -36.25 6.82 36.65
CA SER A 398 -35.66 6.15 37.82
C SER A 398 -35.77 7.01 39.08
N LYS A 399 -35.62 6.40 40.23
CA LYS A 399 -35.45 7.13 41.50
C LYS A 399 -33.99 7.21 41.87
N VAL A 400 -33.43 8.40 41.89
CA VAL A 400 -32.05 8.70 42.30
C VAL A 400 -32.08 9.52 43.60
N ASP A 401 -31.45 9.00 44.62
CA ASP A 401 -31.44 9.63 45.98
C ASP A 401 -32.84 9.99 46.52
N GLY A 402 -33.85 9.22 46.14
CA GLY A 402 -35.25 9.43 46.52
C GLY A 402 -36.04 10.36 45.60
N SER A 403 -35.43 11.11 44.71
CA SER A 403 -36.09 11.96 43.70
C SER A 403 -36.37 11.18 42.39
N THR A 404 -37.49 11.46 41.76
CA THR A 404 -37.85 10.88 40.48
C THR A 404 -37.09 11.61 39.36
N VAL A 405 -36.16 10.92 38.71
CA VAL A 405 -35.35 11.45 37.61
C VAL A 405 -35.83 10.86 36.30
N VAL A 406 -36.10 11.73 35.37
CA VAL A 406 -36.48 11.39 33.98
C VAL A 406 -35.36 11.83 33.04
N ALA A 407 -34.79 10.89 32.28
CA ALA A 407 -33.80 11.17 31.27
C ALA A 407 -34.28 10.62 29.90
N GLY A 408 -34.47 11.48 28.89
CA GLY A 408 -34.96 11.01 27.60
C GLY A 408 -35.15 12.09 26.57
N ASN A 409 -35.79 11.72 25.46
CA ASN A 409 -36.05 12.64 24.36
C ASN A 409 -37.33 13.48 24.58
N GLY A 410 -37.60 14.42 23.68
CA GLY A 410 -38.77 15.30 23.81
C GLY A 410 -40.13 14.55 23.80
N LYS A 411 -40.18 13.31 23.25
CA LYS A 411 -41.41 12.50 23.28
C LYS A 411 -41.72 12.03 24.71
N LEU A 412 -40.69 11.64 25.46
CA LEU A 412 -40.86 11.28 26.87
C LEU A 412 -41.35 12.47 27.70
N MET A 413 -40.79 13.66 27.49
CA MET A 413 -41.23 14.88 28.15
C MET A 413 -42.69 15.20 27.83
N GLN A 414 -43.10 15.11 26.57
CA GLN A 414 -44.49 15.30 26.14
C GLN A 414 -45.43 14.28 26.79
N ARG A 415 -45.03 13.00 26.82
CA ARG A 415 -45.83 11.91 27.43
C ARG A 415 -46.09 12.13 28.91
N LEU A 416 -45.12 12.70 29.61
CA LEU A 416 -45.22 13.01 31.04
C LEU A 416 -45.79 14.40 31.30
N ASN A 417 -46.19 15.15 30.25
CA ASN A 417 -46.65 16.54 30.33
C ASN A 417 -45.69 17.49 31.00
N ILE A 418 -44.38 17.26 30.84
CA ILE A 418 -43.31 18.14 31.36
C ILE A 418 -42.98 19.18 30.28
N PRO A 419 -43.11 20.47 30.53
CA PRO A 419 -42.67 21.51 29.61
C PRO A 419 -41.15 21.47 29.46
N TYR A 420 -40.63 21.48 28.21
CA TYR A 420 -39.19 21.44 27.95
C TYR A 420 -38.77 22.46 26.89
N HIS A 421 -37.52 22.82 26.89
CA HIS A 421 -36.94 23.73 25.90
C HIS A 421 -36.46 22.96 24.68
N GLU A 422 -36.96 23.33 23.51
CA GLU A 422 -36.42 22.79 22.25
C GLU A 422 -34.97 23.24 22.05
N CYS A 423 -34.08 22.29 21.93
CA CYS A 423 -32.68 22.56 21.61
C CYS A 423 -32.42 22.55 20.12
N ARG A 424 -31.67 23.55 19.63
CA ARG A 424 -31.27 23.66 18.22
C ARG A 424 -29.85 23.17 17.96
N SER A 425 -29.14 22.72 18.99
CA SER A 425 -27.78 22.18 18.87
C SER A 425 -27.75 20.89 18.07
N ALA A 426 -26.69 20.66 17.34
CA ALA A 426 -26.49 19.42 16.63
C ALA A 426 -26.03 18.32 17.60
N GLY A 427 -26.78 17.23 17.65
CA GLY A 427 -26.49 16.08 18.51
C GLY A 427 -27.76 15.39 18.98
N SER A 428 -27.58 14.33 19.75
CA SER A 428 -28.66 13.69 20.51
C SER A 428 -28.92 14.50 21.77
N ILE A 429 -30.16 14.89 21.98
CA ILE A 429 -30.55 15.70 23.13
C ILE A 429 -31.19 14.78 24.15
N VAL A 430 -30.64 14.77 25.35
CA VAL A 430 -31.20 14.11 26.52
C VAL A 430 -31.79 15.19 27.44
N HIS A 431 -33.11 15.31 27.43
CA HIS A 431 -33.85 16.17 28.36
C HIS A 431 -33.90 15.53 29.72
N MET A 432 -33.71 16.33 30.76
CA MET A 432 -33.71 15.91 32.15
C MET A 432 -34.86 16.59 32.90
N ALA A 433 -35.58 15.81 33.70
CA ALA A 433 -36.54 16.35 34.66
C ALA A 433 -36.36 15.65 36.00
N ILE A 434 -36.58 16.39 37.07
CA ILE A 434 -36.44 15.93 38.46
C ILE A 434 -37.74 16.29 39.21
N ASP A 435 -38.34 15.29 39.81
CA ASP A 435 -39.63 15.42 40.55
C ASP A 435 -40.75 16.13 39.76
N GLY A 436 -40.74 15.91 38.43
CA GLY A 436 -41.74 16.47 37.51
C GLY A 436 -41.44 17.87 36.98
N GLU A 437 -40.35 18.50 37.41
CA GLU A 437 -39.92 19.80 36.93
C GLU A 437 -38.75 19.62 35.92
N TYR A 438 -38.71 20.44 34.86
CA TYR A 438 -37.65 20.40 33.88
C TYR A 438 -36.35 20.92 34.46
N ALA A 439 -35.30 20.10 34.42
CA ALA A 439 -34.02 20.42 35.05
C ALA A 439 -32.94 20.88 34.02
N GLY A 440 -33.20 20.72 32.75
CA GLY A 440 -32.26 21.08 31.66
C GLY A 440 -32.13 20.00 30.62
N HIS A 441 -31.15 20.15 29.72
CA HIS A 441 -30.84 19.09 28.74
C HIS A 441 -29.34 18.99 28.47
N ILE A 442 -28.94 17.77 28.14
CA ILE A 442 -27.56 17.40 27.82
C ILE A 442 -27.50 17.13 26.34
N VAL A 443 -26.54 17.75 25.64
CA VAL A 443 -26.27 17.54 24.21
C VAL A 443 -25.12 16.56 24.09
N ILE A 444 -25.36 15.47 23.38
CA ILE A 444 -24.39 14.42 23.12
C ILE A 444 -24.13 14.39 21.62
N SER A 445 -22.88 14.55 21.25
CA SER A 445 -22.46 14.56 19.84
C SER A 445 -21.24 13.69 19.60
N ASP A 446 -21.14 13.21 18.38
CA ASP A 446 -19.97 12.50 17.89
C ASP A 446 -18.83 13.51 17.63
N ILE A 447 -17.64 13.21 18.11
CA ILE A 447 -16.51 14.14 18.10
C ILE A 447 -15.76 14.07 16.78
N VAL A 448 -15.58 15.23 16.16
CA VAL A 448 -14.71 15.38 14.99
C VAL A 448 -13.26 15.03 15.35
N LYS A 449 -12.58 14.24 14.51
CA LYS A 449 -11.17 13.91 14.71
C LYS A 449 -10.29 15.17 14.61
N PRO A 450 -9.23 15.30 15.42
CA PRO A 450 -8.42 16.52 15.51
C PRO A 450 -7.83 16.98 14.18
N ASN A 451 -7.51 16.06 13.29
CA ASN A 451 -6.87 16.33 12.01
C ASN A 451 -7.82 16.33 10.80
N ALA A 452 -9.14 16.18 11.01
CA ALA A 452 -10.10 16.03 9.91
C ALA A 452 -10.17 17.28 9.01
N GLU A 453 -10.26 18.48 9.59
CA GLU A 453 -10.25 19.74 8.81
C GLU A 453 -8.95 19.90 8.01
N LYS A 454 -7.81 19.66 8.66
CA LYS A 454 -6.49 19.70 8.02
C LYS A 454 -6.41 18.70 6.87
N ALA A 455 -6.97 17.48 7.05
CA ALA A 455 -7.00 16.45 6.02
C ALA A 455 -7.78 16.91 4.78
N ILE A 456 -8.97 17.48 4.94
CA ILE A 456 -9.77 18.02 3.82
C ILE A 456 -8.98 19.11 3.08
N LYS A 457 -8.35 20.03 3.81
CA LYS A 457 -7.52 21.10 3.23
C LYS A 457 -6.33 20.53 2.43
N GLU A 458 -5.63 19.52 2.97
CA GLU A 458 -4.50 18.88 2.29
C GLU A 458 -4.93 18.05 1.07
N LEU A 459 -6.12 17.45 1.08
CA LEU A 459 -6.70 16.78 -0.07
C LEU A 459 -6.97 17.77 -1.21
N LYS A 460 -7.55 18.93 -0.92
CA LYS A 460 -7.77 20.00 -1.90
C LYS A 460 -6.45 20.50 -2.48
N LYS A 461 -5.42 20.72 -1.66
CA LYS A 461 -4.06 21.05 -2.13
C LYS A 461 -3.44 19.93 -2.96
N ALA A 462 -3.72 18.68 -2.64
CA ALA A 462 -3.30 17.53 -3.44
C ALA A 462 -4.08 17.41 -4.76
N GLY A 463 -4.98 18.36 -5.11
CA GLY A 463 -5.71 18.41 -6.38
C GLY A 463 -6.91 17.46 -6.42
N ILE A 464 -7.53 17.18 -5.28
CA ILE A 464 -8.89 16.64 -5.20
C ILE A 464 -9.85 17.76 -5.55
N THR A 465 -10.75 17.50 -6.48
CA THR A 465 -11.70 18.49 -7.02
C THR A 465 -12.97 18.57 -6.20
N LYS A 466 -13.32 17.49 -5.50
CA LYS A 466 -14.57 17.43 -4.74
C LYS A 466 -14.43 16.49 -3.55
N THR A 467 -14.82 16.99 -2.38
CA THR A 467 -14.94 16.22 -1.14
C THR A 467 -16.40 16.11 -0.76
N ILE A 468 -16.87 14.91 -0.42
CA ILE A 468 -18.28 14.61 -0.20
C ILE A 468 -18.40 13.84 1.11
N MET A 469 -19.41 14.15 1.93
CA MET A 469 -19.71 13.40 3.15
C MET A 469 -21.05 12.70 3.03
N LEU A 470 -21.10 11.40 3.34
CA LEU A 470 -22.31 10.61 3.45
C LEU A 470 -22.59 10.29 4.93
N THR A 471 -23.82 10.41 5.37
CA THR A 471 -24.19 10.11 6.75
C THR A 471 -25.66 9.72 6.89
N GLY A 472 -25.98 8.88 7.87
CA GLY A 472 -27.36 8.61 8.30
C GLY A 472 -27.94 9.68 9.22
N ASP A 473 -27.15 10.67 9.64
CA ASP A 473 -27.58 11.72 10.54
C ASP A 473 -28.60 12.66 9.91
N ARG A 474 -29.36 13.33 10.80
CA ARG A 474 -30.28 14.38 10.39
C ARG A 474 -29.56 15.56 9.75
N LYS A 475 -30.22 16.21 8.81
CA LYS A 475 -29.68 17.27 7.97
C LYS A 475 -28.90 18.36 8.74
N LYS A 476 -29.45 18.88 9.84
CA LYS A 476 -28.80 19.95 10.63
C LYS A 476 -27.46 19.53 11.21
N ALA A 477 -27.38 18.33 11.79
CA ALA A 477 -26.15 17.79 12.39
C ALA A 477 -25.10 17.53 11.31
N ALA A 478 -25.51 16.95 10.18
CA ALA A 478 -24.63 16.67 9.07
C ALA A 478 -24.03 17.95 8.44
N GLU A 479 -24.88 18.96 8.18
CA GLU A 479 -24.46 20.25 7.62
C GLU A 479 -23.50 21.01 8.56
N GLN A 480 -23.70 20.95 9.87
CA GLN A 480 -22.81 21.59 10.84
C GLN A 480 -21.40 20.96 10.79
N VAL A 481 -21.31 19.64 10.77
CA VAL A 481 -20.02 18.95 10.67
C VAL A 481 -19.37 19.21 9.30
N ALA A 482 -20.11 19.13 8.21
CA ALA A 482 -19.60 19.40 6.86
C ALA A 482 -19.04 20.81 6.73
N ASN A 483 -19.75 21.83 7.25
CA ASN A 483 -19.32 23.22 7.25
C ASN A 483 -18.06 23.43 8.11
N SER A 484 -17.97 22.82 9.30
CA SER A 484 -16.79 22.92 10.16
C SER A 484 -15.54 22.31 9.53
N LEU A 485 -15.71 21.30 8.68
CA LEU A 485 -14.62 20.64 7.96
C LEU A 485 -14.35 21.19 6.56
N ASN A 486 -15.15 22.14 6.08
CA ASN A 486 -15.10 22.66 4.70
C ASN A 486 -15.23 21.56 3.63
N VAL A 487 -16.12 20.60 3.85
CA VAL A 487 -16.51 19.58 2.85
C VAL A 487 -17.40 20.22 1.80
N ASP A 488 -17.23 19.87 0.52
CA ASP A 488 -17.91 20.55 -0.59
C ASP A 488 -19.41 20.18 -0.71
N GLU A 489 -19.74 18.90 -0.41
CA GLU A 489 -21.12 18.40 -0.43
C GLU A 489 -21.39 17.43 0.73
N VAL A 490 -22.65 17.43 1.19
CA VAL A 490 -23.12 16.50 2.21
C VAL A 490 -24.45 15.90 1.82
N TYR A 491 -24.57 14.59 1.99
CA TYR A 491 -25.82 13.84 1.85
C TYR A 491 -26.14 13.19 3.20
N CYS A 492 -27.31 13.48 3.71
CA CYS A 492 -27.77 13.12 5.05
C CYS A 492 -28.97 12.19 5.00
N GLU A 493 -29.32 11.60 6.14
CA GLU A 493 -30.48 10.71 6.33
C GLU A 493 -30.45 9.45 5.43
N LEU A 494 -29.23 8.98 5.11
CA LEU A 494 -28.99 7.85 4.23
C LEU A 494 -29.00 6.53 5.02
N LEU A 495 -29.76 5.56 4.53
CA LEU A 495 -29.62 4.15 4.93
C LEU A 495 -28.38 3.53 4.24
N PRO A 496 -27.87 2.39 4.71
CA PRO A 496 -26.73 1.73 4.09
C PRO A 496 -26.89 1.48 2.58
N ALA A 497 -28.07 1.08 2.13
CA ALA A 497 -28.36 0.88 0.71
C ALA A 497 -28.34 2.20 -0.09
N ASP A 498 -28.80 3.31 0.52
CA ASP A 498 -28.81 4.63 -0.11
C ASP A 498 -27.40 5.17 -0.29
N LYS A 499 -26.46 4.87 0.64
CA LYS A 499 -25.05 5.21 0.49
C LYS A 499 -24.44 4.54 -0.76
N VAL A 500 -24.75 3.26 -1.00
CA VAL A 500 -24.30 2.53 -2.20
C VAL A 500 -24.86 3.19 -3.46
N ALA A 501 -26.18 3.41 -3.51
CA ALA A 501 -26.84 4.05 -4.64
C ALA A 501 -26.27 5.44 -4.94
N LYS A 502 -25.97 6.22 -3.89
CA LYS A 502 -25.37 7.56 -4.05
C LYS A 502 -23.94 7.51 -4.61
N VAL A 503 -23.13 6.55 -4.17
CA VAL A 503 -21.78 6.35 -4.74
C VAL A 503 -21.90 5.91 -6.20
N GLU A 504 -22.84 5.06 -6.57
CA GLU A 504 -23.09 4.68 -7.98
C GLU A 504 -23.52 5.88 -8.84
N GLU A 505 -24.40 6.74 -8.33
CA GLU A 505 -24.76 7.99 -9.00
C GLU A 505 -23.54 8.87 -9.27
N LEU A 506 -22.66 9.06 -8.26
CA LEU A 506 -21.44 9.84 -8.38
C LEU A 506 -20.44 9.19 -9.36
N LEU A 507 -20.34 7.86 -9.38
CA LEU A 507 -19.52 7.11 -10.33
C LEU A 507 -19.99 7.31 -11.77
N ASN A 508 -21.30 7.37 -12.00
CA ASN A 508 -21.88 7.59 -13.33
C ASN A 508 -21.78 9.04 -13.79
N ALA A 509 -21.80 9.99 -12.85
CA ALA A 509 -21.74 11.44 -13.15
C ALA A 509 -20.33 11.96 -13.46
N LYS A 510 -19.27 11.24 -13.01
CA LYS A 510 -17.88 11.67 -13.23
C LYS A 510 -17.34 11.28 -14.60
N SER A 511 -16.30 11.96 -15.07
CA SER A 511 -15.56 11.56 -16.28
C SER A 511 -14.79 10.23 -16.05
N GLU A 512 -14.60 9.43 -17.09
CA GLU A 512 -13.85 8.15 -17.01
C GLU A 512 -12.43 8.30 -16.44
N LYS A 513 -11.79 9.44 -16.70
CA LYS A 513 -10.43 9.73 -16.24
C LYS A 513 -10.36 10.12 -14.76
N ALA A 514 -11.45 10.60 -14.18
CA ALA A 514 -11.50 10.95 -12.77
C ALA A 514 -11.92 9.74 -11.94
N LYS A 515 -11.15 9.42 -10.90
CA LYS A 515 -11.45 8.32 -10.00
C LYS A 515 -12.05 8.80 -8.70
N LEU A 516 -12.92 7.97 -8.13
CA LEU A 516 -13.62 8.21 -6.87
C LEU A 516 -13.10 7.24 -5.82
N ALA A 517 -12.59 7.81 -4.72
CA ALA A 517 -12.26 7.06 -3.51
C ALA A 517 -13.40 7.17 -2.50
N PHE A 518 -13.78 6.06 -1.90
CA PHE A 518 -14.65 6.03 -0.73
C PHE A 518 -13.81 5.70 0.51
N VAL A 519 -14.03 6.45 1.59
CA VAL A 519 -13.32 6.29 2.86
C VAL A 519 -14.33 5.96 3.95
N GLY A 520 -14.14 4.85 4.65
CA GLY A 520 -15.03 4.39 5.73
C GLY A 520 -14.27 3.62 6.80
N ASP A 521 -14.94 3.25 7.88
CA ASP A 521 -14.41 2.40 8.95
C ASP A 521 -14.44 0.89 8.60
N GLY A 522 -15.20 0.54 7.57
CA GLY A 522 -15.27 -0.79 6.97
C GLY A 522 -16.20 -1.79 7.63
N ILE A 523 -16.73 -1.54 8.83
CA ILE A 523 -17.64 -2.47 9.49
C ILE A 523 -19.01 -2.44 8.82
N ASN A 524 -19.56 -1.23 8.65
CA ASN A 524 -20.89 -1.03 8.04
C ASN A 524 -20.82 -0.67 6.56
N ASP A 525 -19.66 -0.21 6.09
CA ASP A 525 -19.47 0.37 4.76
C ASP A 525 -18.81 -0.58 3.75
N ALA A 526 -18.60 -1.87 4.11
CA ALA A 526 -17.98 -2.85 3.22
C ALA A 526 -18.62 -2.91 1.81
N PRO A 527 -19.96 -2.85 1.64
CA PRO A 527 -20.56 -2.80 0.31
C PRO A 527 -20.19 -1.53 -0.48
N VAL A 528 -20.07 -0.39 0.20
CA VAL A 528 -19.71 0.90 -0.43
C VAL A 528 -18.24 0.92 -0.80
N LEU A 529 -17.36 0.42 0.09
CA LEU A 529 -15.91 0.29 -0.15
C LEU A 529 -15.62 -0.52 -1.41
N THR A 530 -16.31 -1.66 -1.59
CA THR A 530 -16.12 -2.53 -2.75
C THR A 530 -16.69 -1.95 -4.04
N ARG A 531 -17.65 -1.02 -3.95
CA ARG A 531 -18.32 -0.44 -5.12
C ARG A 531 -17.59 0.75 -5.71
N ALA A 532 -16.86 1.52 -4.91
CA ALA A 532 -16.08 2.65 -5.35
C ALA A 532 -14.96 2.25 -6.36
N ASP A 533 -14.39 3.23 -7.10
CA ASP A 533 -13.17 2.95 -7.91
C ASP A 533 -12.01 2.50 -7.00
N ILE A 534 -11.98 2.98 -5.77
CA ILE A 534 -11.03 2.58 -4.74
C ILE A 534 -11.65 2.74 -3.35
N GLY A 535 -11.62 1.68 -2.57
CA GLY A 535 -12.06 1.66 -1.17
C GLY A 535 -10.89 1.85 -0.21
N ILE A 536 -11.02 2.77 0.74
CA ILE A 536 -10.03 3.07 1.76
C ILE A 536 -10.64 2.82 3.13
N ALA A 537 -10.12 1.87 3.88
CA ALA A 537 -10.53 1.63 5.27
C ALA A 537 -9.61 2.40 6.23
N MET A 538 -10.23 3.06 7.22
CA MET A 538 -9.53 3.79 8.30
C MET A 538 -9.61 3.05 9.62
N GLY A 539 -8.53 3.16 10.43
CA GLY A 539 -8.49 2.60 11.77
C GLY A 539 -8.71 1.08 11.83
N ALA A 540 -8.35 0.38 10.76
CA ALA A 540 -8.70 -1.02 10.54
C ALA A 540 -7.97 -2.02 11.46
N MET A 541 -7.23 -1.54 12.46
CA MET A 541 -6.64 -2.39 13.49
C MET A 541 -7.74 -3.01 14.36
N GLY A 542 -8.18 -4.20 13.98
CA GLY A 542 -9.23 -4.95 14.70
C GLY A 542 -10.46 -5.30 13.86
N SER A 543 -10.65 -4.70 12.68
CA SER A 543 -11.76 -5.04 11.79
C SER A 543 -11.31 -5.86 10.59
N ASP A 544 -11.43 -7.17 10.69
CA ASP A 544 -11.10 -8.10 9.60
C ASP A 544 -11.94 -7.84 8.34
N ALA A 545 -13.23 -7.51 8.52
CA ALA A 545 -14.14 -7.19 7.42
C ALA A 545 -13.69 -5.92 6.66
N ALA A 546 -13.22 -4.89 7.37
CA ALA A 546 -12.68 -3.68 6.76
C ALA A 546 -11.40 -3.96 5.96
N ILE A 547 -10.49 -4.74 6.56
CA ILE A 547 -9.26 -5.15 5.91
C ILE A 547 -9.57 -5.93 4.63
N GLU A 548 -10.56 -6.82 4.62
CA GLU A 548 -10.91 -7.63 3.44
C GLU A 548 -11.57 -6.81 2.34
N ALA A 549 -12.50 -5.94 2.68
CA ALA A 549 -13.31 -5.18 1.72
C ALA A 549 -12.55 -4.02 1.05
N ALA A 550 -11.61 -3.38 1.74
CA ALA A 550 -10.90 -2.21 1.22
C ALA A 550 -9.74 -2.58 0.28
N ASP A 551 -9.41 -1.68 -0.63
CA ASP A 551 -8.24 -1.76 -1.52
C ASP A 551 -6.99 -1.15 -0.88
N ILE A 552 -7.20 -0.19 0.01
CA ILE A 552 -6.19 0.48 0.83
C ILE A 552 -6.64 0.45 2.28
N VAL A 553 -5.71 0.13 3.17
CA VAL A 553 -5.95 0.09 4.60
C VAL A 553 -5.02 1.08 5.29
N LEU A 554 -5.60 2.03 6.03
CA LEU A 554 -4.86 2.94 6.89
C LEU A 554 -4.82 2.33 8.28
N MET A 555 -3.60 2.06 8.78
CA MET A 555 -3.41 1.36 10.05
C MET A 555 -3.68 2.24 11.26
N ASP A 556 -3.49 3.55 11.09
CA ASP A 556 -3.86 4.55 12.09
C ASP A 556 -5.24 5.16 11.80
N ASP A 557 -5.77 5.86 12.79
CA ASP A 557 -7.08 6.50 12.70
C ASP A 557 -6.99 7.99 12.30
N ASN A 558 -5.90 8.37 11.59
CA ASN A 558 -5.62 9.74 11.22
C ASN A 558 -6.03 10.06 9.78
N PRO A 559 -7.03 10.94 9.54
CA PRO A 559 -7.48 11.30 8.20
C PRO A 559 -6.41 11.92 7.29
N LEU A 560 -5.33 12.49 7.84
CA LEU A 560 -4.21 13.02 7.06
C LEU A 560 -3.50 11.97 6.20
N GLN A 561 -3.54 10.71 6.61
CA GLN A 561 -2.93 9.61 5.86
C GLN A 561 -3.54 9.45 4.46
N ILE A 562 -4.80 9.83 4.26
CA ILE A 562 -5.46 9.78 2.94
C ILE A 562 -4.75 10.73 1.96
N ALA A 563 -4.52 11.98 2.38
CA ALA A 563 -3.80 12.96 1.55
C ALA A 563 -2.36 12.51 1.27
N LYS A 564 -1.71 11.90 2.26
CA LYS A 564 -0.37 11.33 2.14
C LYS A 564 -0.33 10.16 1.16
N ALA A 565 -1.30 9.23 1.24
CA ALA A 565 -1.45 8.12 0.31
C ALA A 565 -1.56 8.59 -1.15
N ILE A 566 -2.39 9.61 -1.41
CA ILE A 566 -2.55 10.21 -2.74
C ILE A 566 -1.24 10.84 -3.23
N LYS A 567 -0.53 11.58 -2.38
CA LYS A 567 0.76 12.19 -2.73
C LYS A 567 1.83 11.14 -3.06
N ILE A 568 1.90 10.07 -2.26
CA ILE A 568 2.81 8.93 -2.51
C ILE A 568 2.49 8.29 -3.86
N SER A 569 1.21 8.04 -4.14
CA SER A 569 0.75 7.41 -5.38
C SER A 569 1.11 8.25 -6.60
N ARG A 570 0.90 9.57 -6.55
CA ARG A 570 1.27 10.51 -7.63
C ARG A 570 2.77 10.61 -7.85
N LYS A 571 3.56 10.65 -6.77
CA LYS A 571 5.03 10.61 -6.85
C LYS A 571 5.51 9.32 -7.52
N CYS A 572 4.95 8.18 -7.11
CA CYS A 572 5.28 6.88 -7.70
C CYS A 572 4.96 6.84 -9.20
N LEU A 573 3.76 7.25 -9.59
CA LEU A 573 3.35 7.26 -10.99
C LEU A 573 4.18 8.26 -11.82
N GLY A 574 4.53 9.41 -11.25
CA GLY A 574 5.46 10.37 -11.88
C GLY A 574 6.82 9.73 -12.19
N ILE A 575 7.37 8.93 -11.27
CA ILE A 575 8.62 8.19 -11.48
C ILE A 575 8.45 7.11 -12.56
N VAL A 576 7.31 6.41 -12.58
CA VAL A 576 6.98 5.44 -13.63
C VAL A 576 7.00 6.09 -15.01
N TYR A 577 6.31 7.22 -15.18
CA TYR A 577 6.30 7.95 -16.46
C TYR A 577 7.68 8.50 -16.83
N GLN A 578 8.45 9.02 -15.88
CA GLN A 578 9.83 9.45 -16.13
C GLN A 578 10.67 8.30 -16.69
N ASN A 579 10.59 7.12 -16.09
CA ASN A 579 11.32 5.94 -16.56
C ASN A 579 10.86 5.49 -17.95
N ILE A 580 9.55 5.50 -18.22
CA ILE A 580 9.00 5.13 -19.54
C ILE A 580 9.49 6.09 -20.61
N VAL A 581 9.32 7.39 -20.41
CA VAL A 581 9.73 8.40 -21.40
C VAL A 581 11.24 8.38 -21.62
N PHE A 582 12.02 8.38 -20.55
CA PHE A 582 13.48 8.33 -20.63
C PHE A 582 13.97 7.10 -21.40
N ALA A 583 13.48 5.91 -21.04
CA ALA A 583 13.88 4.68 -21.72
C ALA A 583 13.48 4.65 -23.20
N LEU A 584 12.27 5.11 -23.55
CA LEU A 584 11.82 5.14 -24.94
C LEU A 584 12.60 6.15 -25.78
N VAL A 585 12.83 7.36 -25.28
CA VAL A 585 13.58 8.41 -26.01
C VAL A 585 15.00 7.94 -26.32
N ILE A 586 15.73 7.43 -25.33
CA ILE A 586 17.09 6.93 -25.55
C ILE A 586 17.08 5.73 -26.51
N LYS A 587 16.15 4.79 -26.33
CA LYS A 587 16.06 3.60 -27.19
C LYS A 587 15.80 3.95 -28.66
N PHE A 588 14.76 4.72 -28.94
CA PHE A 588 14.44 5.10 -30.32
C PHE A 588 15.55 5.94 -30.95
N GLY A 589 16.19 6.83 -30.18
CA GLY A 589 17.36 7.57 -30.62
C GLY A 589 18.53 6.64 -31.00
N CYS A 590 18.88 5.68 -30.13
CA CYS A 590 19.96 4.72 -30.40
C CYS A 590 19.61 3.75 -31.52
N LEU A 591 18.34 3.30 -31.66
CA LEU A 591 17.89 2.48 -32.78
C LEU A 591 18.04 3.20 -34.12
N PHE A 592 17.67 4.48 -34.17
CA PHE A 592 17.87 5.30 -35.37
C PHE A 592 19.36 5.43 -35.72
N LEU A 593 20.23 5.74 -34.74
CA LEU A 593 21.68 5.80 -34.94
C LEU A 593 22.25 4.45 -35.39
N GLY A 594 21.74 3.33 -34.85
CA GLY A 594 22.12 1.97 -35.24
C GLY A 594 21.75 1.67 -36.69
N ALA A 595 20.54 2.02 -37.10
CA ALA A 595 20.07 1.79 -38.46
C ALA A 595 20.89 2.60 -39.50
N VAL A 596 21.26 3.83 -39.18
CA VAL A 596 22.11 4.70 -40.03
C VAL A 596 23.59 4.26 -40.01
N GLY A 597 24.00 3.43 -39.05
CA GLY A 597 25.40 2.94 -38.94
C GLY A 597 26.31 3.87 -38.13
N LEU A 598 25.74 4.81 -37.37
CA LEU A 598 26.48 5.70 -36.46
C LEU A 598 26.62 5.13 -35.04
N ALA A 599 25.87 4.06 -34.71
CA ALA A 599 25.99 3.38 -33.43
C ALA A 599 26.97 2.21 -33.52
N ASN A 600 27.83 2.09 -32.53
CA ASN A 600 28.68 0.94 -32.28
C ASN A 600 28.10 0.07 -31.13
N MET A 601 28.71 -1.09 -30.91
CA MET A 601 28.28 -2.03 -29.88
C MET A 601 28.35 -1.45 -28.45
N TRP A 602 29.27 -0.53 -28.18
CA TRP A 602 29.38 0.14 -26.88
C TRP A 602 28.18 1.07 -26.60
N LEU A 603 27.72 1.79 -27.62
CA LEU A 603 26.50 2.59 -27.54
C LEU A 603 25.28 1.71 -27.33
N ALA A 604 25.22 0.53 -27.99
CA ALA A 604 24.17 -0.45 -27.81
C ALA A 604 24.11 -0.96 -26.37
N ILE A 605 25.25 -1.32 -25.78
CA ILE A 605 25.37 -1.73 -24.38
C ILE A 605 24.89 -0.61 -23.44
N PHE A 606 25.30 0.64 -23.67
CA PHE A 606 24.85 1.77 -22.87
C PHE A 606 23.33 1.98 -22.98
N ALA A 607 22.78 1.90 -24.18
CA ALA A 607 21.35 2.05 -24.44
C ALA A 607 20.49 0.96 -23.75
N ASP A 608 21.05 -0.21 -23.49
CA ASP A 608 20.36 -1.29 -22.79
C ASP A 608 20.66 -1.30 -21.29
N VAL A 609 21.91 -1.57 -20.92
CA VAL A 609 22.30 -1.77 -19.52
C VAL A 609 22.42 -0.45 -18.77
N GLY A 610 23.02 0.59 -19.37
CA GLY A 610 23.18 1.90 -18.76
C GLY A 610 21.84 2.56 -18.44
N VAL A 611 20.94 2.56 -19.42
CA VAL A 611 19.58 3.12 -19.26
C VAL A 611 18.79 2.34 -18.19
N MET A 612 18.92 1.01 -18.17
CA MET A 612 18.28 0.17 -17.16
C MET A 612 18.78 0.52 -15.75
N ILE A 613 20.09 0.68 -15.54
CA ILE A 613 20.65 1.05 -14.22
C ILE A 613 20.11 2.39 -13.77
N ILE A 614 20.10 3.40 -14.66
CA ILE A 614 19.57 4.73 -14.34
C ILE A 614 18.08 4.66 -13.97
N ALA A 615 17.27 3.93 -14.74
CA ALA A 615 15.85 3.76 -14.50
C ALA A 615 15.56 3.03 -13.17
N VAL A 616 16.37 2.02 -12.82
CA VAL A 616 16.29 1.32 -11.54
C VAL A 616 16.65 2.24 -10.36
N LEU A 617 17.70 3.04 -10.50
CA LEU A 617 18.07 4.02 -9.46
C LEU A 617 16.98 5.08 -9.28
N ASN A 618 16.34 5.53 -10.37
CA ASN A 618 15.20 6.44 -10.29
C ASN A 618 13.99 5.76 -9.61
N ALA A 619 13.71 4.49 -9.92
CA ALA A 619 12.62 3.72 -9.30
C ALA A 619 12.74 3.62 -7.78
N ILE A 620 13.96 3.44 -7.26
CA ILE A 620 14.23 3.38 -5.80
C ILE A 620 13.86 4.69 -5.08
N ARG A 621 13.82 5.84 -5.78
CA ARG A 621 13.37 7.11 -5.19
C ARG A 621 11.91 7.07 -4.71
N ALA A 622 11.10 6.16 -5.23
CA ALA A 622 9.72 5.97 -4.77
C ALA A 622 9.63 5.46 -3.31
N LEU A 623 10.70 4.83 -2.79
CA LEU A 623 10.79 4.44 -1.36
C LEU A 623 10.94 5.64 -0.41
N ARG A 624 11.43 6.80 -0.89
CA ARG A 624 11.68 7.97 -0.04
C ARG A 624 10.39 8.76 0.11
N VAL A 625 9.71 8.59 1.23
CA VAL A 625 8.44 9.25 1.54
C VAL A 625 8.64 10.45 2.49
N LYS A 626 9.76 10.49 3.21
CA LYS A 626 10.07 11.55 4.20
C LYS A 626 9.99 12.98 3.64
N ASP A 627 10.31 13.18 2.36
CA ASP A 627 10.22 14.50 1.70
C ASP A 627 8.76 15.01 1.58
N LEU A 628 7.76 14.17 1.89
CA LEU A 628 6.34 14.50 1.88
C LEU A 628 5.79 14.81 3.29
N GLN A 629 6.64 14.76 4.31
CA GLN A 629 6.26 14.98 5.72
C GLN A 629 6.22 16.48 6.11
N SER A 630 6.70 17.39 5.26
CA SER A 630 6.64 18.84 5.51
C SER A 630 5.24 19.42 5.25
N ILE A 631 4.23 18.76 5.84
CA ILE A 631 2.81 19.13 5.65
C ILE A 631 2.19 19.41 7.02
#